data_54f96e3ed7b9fe5e4366633b83fbbc1d
#
_entry.id   54f96e3ed7b9fe5e4366633b83fbbc1d
#
_cell.length_a   1.000
_cell.length_b   1.000
_cell.length_c   1.000
_cell.angle_alpha   90.00
_cell.angle_beta   90.00
_cell.angle_gamma   90.00
#
_symmetry.space_group_name_H-M   'P 1'
#
loop_
_entity.id
_entity.type
_entity.pdbx_description
1 polymer ?
#
loop_
_entity_poly.entity_id
_entity_poly.type
_entity_poly.pdbx_seq_one_letter_code
_entity_poly.pdbx_strand_id
1 'polypeptide(L)'
;MNQLEQSINSVVNTTGFNIGNADSKLALAKAMLSEEQASNSVVHRFGGGLYIREAHYPKNTLIVGQEHLSEHMNVLLKGSICVVDGDGQMITLVAPHMFVAKAGSKVGYTLEDIVWQNIYVTSSTDVEYLESTLFKAPDVFKEHQEQKLLAKYPKHEEDRKDFLLMLEESGWTLEDVELVSKDRSDCIPFPEGSYSITTSNSPIQGKGIFSTAEIKQGTVIAPMRLKGYRTPAGYLVNHSKDANCIAIKNELKDMFLVANRDIHGMVGGDLGEELTLDYRQVMQINNIWKRTAICQQQQQPQL
;
A
#
# COMPACT_ATOMS: atom_id res chain seq x y z
N MET A 1 9.32 -32.67 15.68
CA MET A 1 8.53 -31.75 14.82
C MET A 1 8.99 -30.33 15.14
N ASN A 2 9.49 -29.57 14.18
CA ASN A 2 9.91 -28.21 14.46
C ASN A 2 8.69 -27.27 14.50
N GLN A 3 8.88 -26.00 14.92
CA GLN A 3 7.78 -25.05 15.08
C GLN A 3 7.05 -24.74 13.76
N LEU A 4 7.76 -24.74 12.63
CA LEU A 4 7.15 -24.54 11.31
C LEU A 4 6.24 -25.70 10.93
N GLU A 5 6.68 -26.96 11.12
CA GLU A 5 5.83 -28.14 10.89
C GLU A 5 4.59 -28.16 11.78
N GLN A 6 4.74 -27.79 13.06
CA GLN A 6 3.62 -27.68 13.99
C GLN A 6 2.59 -26.65 13.52
N SER A 7 3.07 -25.47 13.13
CA SER A 7 2.21 -24.37 12.65
C SER A 7 1.50 -24.72 11.34
N ILE A 8 2.19 -25.36 10.39
CA ILE A 8 1.57 -25.84 9.15
C ILE A 8 0.51 -26.89 9.46
N ASN A 9 0.82 -27.87 10.29
CA ASN A 9 -0.12 -28.94 10.63
C ASN A 9 -1.35 -28.43 11.40
N SER A 10 -1.21 -27.37 12.20
CA SER A 10 -2.36 -26.75 12.88
C SER A 10 -3.34 -26.09 11.91
N VAL A 11 -2.84 -25.56 10.79
CA VAL A 11 -3.65 -24.84 9.78
C VAL A 11 -4.26 -25.81 8.76
N VAL A 12 -3.48 -26.78 8.25
CA VAL A 12 -3.90 -27.62 7.10
C VAL A 12 -4.52 -28.95 7.52
N ASN A 13 -4.31 -29.38 8.75
CA ASN A 13 -4.85 -30.63 9.34
C ASN A 13 -4.71 -31.88 8.44
N THR A 14 -3.63 -31.97 7.65
CA THR A 14 -3.38 -33.05 6.68
C THR A 14 -2.05 -33.74 6.95
N THR A 15 -2.10 -35.08 7.06
CA THR A 15 -0.92 -35.94 7.03
C THR A 15 -0.37 -36.01 5.58
N GLY A 16 0.92 -35.68 5.38
CA GLY A 16 1.57 -35.78 4.07
C GLY A 16 1.70 -34.45 3.31
N PHE A 17 1.56 -33.33 3.98
CA PHE A 17 1.79 -32.00 3.40
C PHE A 17 3.24 -31.85 2.92
N ASN A 18 3.42 -31.71 1.60
CA ASN A 18 4.75 -31.47 1.01
C ASN A 18 4.90 -29.99 0.66
N ILE A 19 5.56 -29.24 1.52
CA ILE A 19 5.77 -27.82 1.40
C ILE A 19 6.61 -27.40 0.16
N GLY A 20 7.31 -28.32 -0.45
CA GLY A 20 8.04 -28.11 -1.72
C GLY A 20 7.10 -28.02 -2.95
N ASN A 21 5.86 -28.50 -2.83
CA ASN A 21 4.91 -28.54 -3.94
C ASN A 21 4.09 -27.23 -4.00
N ALA A 22 3.90 -26.69 -5.22
CA ALA A 22 3.11 -25.49 -5.46
C ALA A 22 1.65 -25.61 -5.00
N ASP A 23 1.00 -26.76 -5.25
CA ASP A 23 -0.38 -27.01 -4.85
C ASP A 23 -0.53 -27.05 -3.32
N SER A 24 0.46 -27.59 -2.62
CA SER A 24 0.49 -27.58 -1.14
C SER A 24 0.65 -26.16 -0.59
N LYS A 25 1.50 -25.33 -1.18
CA LYS A 25 1.65 -23.92 -0.80
C LYS A 25 0.36 -23.14 -1.03
N LEU A 26 -0.32 -23.41 -2.14
CA LEU A 26 -1.62 -22.77 -2.46
C LEU A 26 -2.70 -23.21 -1.47
N ALA A 27 -2.76 -24.50 -1.11
CA ALA A 27 -3.67 -25.03 -0.11
C ALA A 27 -3.42 -24.40 1.27
N LEU A 28 -2.15 -24.25 1.67
CA LEU A 28 -1.77 -23.57 2.90
C LEU A 28 -2.20 -22.10 2.88
N ALA A 29 -1.88 -21.37 1.82
CA ALA A 29 -2.27 -19.97 1.67
C ALA A 29 -3.79 -19.80 1.78
N LYS A 30 -4.56 -20.69 1.15
CA LYS A 30 -6.03 -20.68 1.23
C LYS A 30 -6.55 -20.96 2.64
N ALA A 31 -5.97 -21.92 3.34
CA ALA A 31 -6.37 -22.23 4.72
C ALA A 31 -6.04 -21.07 5.67
N MET A 32 -4.90 -20.41 5.50
CA MET A 32 -4.49 -19.26 6.32
C MET A 32 -5.43 -18.05 6.21
N LEU A 33 -6.20 -17.90 5.11
CA LEU A 33 -7.14 -16.78 4.97
C LEU A 33 -8.28 -16.81 6.01
N SER A 34 -8.57 -17.96 6.60
CA SER A 34 -9.58 -18.11 7.67
C SER A 34 -9.00 -17.98 9.08
N GLU A 35 -7.68 -17.93 9.22
CA GLU A 35 -7.00 -17.79 10.50
C GLU A 35 -6.83 -16.32 10.91
N GLU A 36 -6.49 -16.08 12.18
CA GLU A 36 -6.14 -14.74 12.67
C GLU A 36 -4.93 -14.21 11.93
N GLN A 37 -5.07 -13.01 11.36
CA GLN A 37 -4.03 -12.38 10.57
C GLN A 37 -3.12 -11.51 11.42
N ALA A 38 -1.81 -11.70 11.30
CA ALA A 38 -0.83 -10.90 12.02
C ALA A 38 -0.71 -9.48 11.42
N SER A 39 -0.52 -8.48 12.30
CA SER A 39 -0.11 -7.15 11.86
C SER A 39 1.30 -7.21 11.30
N ASN A 40 1.51 -6.67 10.11
CA ASN A 40 2.79 -6.62 9.44
C ASN A 40 2.97 -5.28 8.74
N SER A 41 4.15 -5.00 8.25
CA SER A 41 4.39 -3.80 7.46
C SER A 41 5.36 -4.03 6.32
N VAL A 42 5.19 -3.21 5.27
CA VAL A 42 6.10 -3.15 4.13
C VAL A 42 6.52 -1.70 3.91
N VAL A 43 7.83 -1.49 3.79
CA VAL A 43 8.42 -0.20 3.44
C VAL A 43 9.14 -0.34 2.11
N HIS A 44 8.76 0.48 1.15
CA HIS A 44 9.39 0.57 -0.16
C HIS A 44 10.50 1.62 -0.10
N ARG A 45 11.74 1.22 -0.38
CA ARG A 45 12.91 2.12 -0.35
C ARG A 45 13.54 2.19 -1.73
N PHE A 46 13.83 3.40 -2.18
CA PHE A 46 14.40 3.70 -3.48
C PHE A 46 15.64 4.56 -3.33
N GLY A 47 16.72 4.19 -3.98
CA GLY A 47 17.95 4.96 -3.99
C GLY A 47 19.10 4.24 -4.67
N GLY A 48 19.97 4.97 -5.37
CA GLY A 48 21.17 4.42 -5.97
C GLY A 48 20.91 3.35 -7.04
N GLY A 49 19.79 3.38 -7.73
CA GLY A 49 19.42 2.36 -8.71
C GLY A 49 18.93 1.04 -8.10
N LEU A 50 18.48 1.08 -6.85
CA LEU A 50 17.95 -0.06 -6.12
C LEU A 50 16.52 0.19 -5.66
N TYR A 51 15.73 -0.87 -5.71
CA TYR A 51 14.47 -1.01 -4.98
C TYR A 51 14.67 -2.04 -3.86
N ILE A 52 14.36 -1.64 -2.64
CA ILE A 52 14.38 -2.48 -1.46
C ILE A 52 12.95 -2.58 -0.91
N ARG A 53 12.39 -3.78 -0.94
CA ARG A 53 11.13 -4.10 -0.28
C ARG A 53 11.44 -4.65 1.10
N GLU A 54 11.27 -3.83 2.12
CA GLU A 54 11.53 -4.18 3.51
C GLU A 54 10.22 -4.58 4.19
N ALA A 55 10.14 -5.81 4.67
CA ALA A 55 8.98 -6.36 5.36
C ALA A 55 9.29 -6.63 6.83
N HIS A 56 8.35 -6.30 7.70
CA HIS A 56 8.43 -6.53 9.13
C HIS A 56 7.32 -7.50 9.53
N TYR A 57 7.68 -8.55 10.23
CA TYR A 57 6.74 -9.53 10.76
C TYR A 57 7.00 -9.78 12.25
N PRO A 58 5.93 -9.87 13.07
CA PRO A 58 6.08 -10.20 14.47
C PRO A 58 6.49 -11.67 14.65
N LYS A 59 6.97 -11.97 15.83
CA LYS A 59 7.25 -13.34 16.29
C LYS A 59 6.02 -14.23 16.18
N ASN A 60 6.21 -15.53 15.98
CA ASN A 60 5.17 -16.56 15.91
C ASN A 60 4.21 -16.38 14.71
N THR A 61 4.69 -15.81 13.62
CA THR A 61 3.91 -15.64 12.39
C THR A 61 4.28 -16.69 11.35
N LEU A 62 3.29 -17.43 10.86
CA LEU A 62 3.42 -18.27 9.68
C LEU A 62 3.26 -17.38 8.45
N ILE A 63 4.17 -17.50 7.49
CA ILE A 63 4.21 -16.66 6.29
C ILE A 63 4.23 -17.55 5.05
N VAL A 64 3.31 -17.29 4.12
CA VAL A 64 3.40 -17.73 2.73
C VAL A 64 3.70 -16.50 1.87
N GLY A 65 4.96 -16.40 1.42
CA GLY A 65 5.40 -15.25 0.61
C GLY A 65 4.79 -15.25 -0.79
N GLN A 66 4.69 -14.08 -1.38
CA GLN A 66 4.38 -13.94 -2.80
C GLN A 66 5.44 -14.67 -3.65
N GLU A 67 5.08 -15.09 -4.84
CA GLU A 67 6.02 -15.65 -5.79
C GLU A 67 6.90 -14.53 -6.38
N HIS A 68 8.21 -14.63 -6.16
CA HIS A 68 9.19 -13.76 -6.81
C HIS A 68 9.44 -14.24 -8.24
N LEU A 69 9.35 -13.36 -9.22
CA LEU A 69 9.45 -13.72 -10.64
C LEU A 69 10.89 -13.76 -11.17
N SER A 70 11.86 -13.26 -10.38
CA SER A 70 13.27 -13.23 -10.74
C SER A 70 14.18 -13.55 -9.56
N GLU A 71 15.44 -13.83 -9.87
CA GLU A 71 16.51 -13.90 -8.88
C GLU A 71 16.69 -12.53 -8.20
N HIS A 72 16.91 -12.54 -6.90
CA HIS A 72 17.02 -11.33 -6.09
C HIS A 72 17.85 -11.59 -4.83
N MET A 73 18.41 -10.53 -4.26
CA MET A 73 19.10 -10.61 -2.99
C MET A 73 18.11 -10.51 -1.82
N ASN A 74 18.30 -11.37 -0.83
CA ASN A 74 17.58 -11.32 0.45
C ASN A 74 18.54 -10.92 1.56
N VAL A 75 18.06 -10.11 2.49
CA VAL A 75 18.77 -9.75 3.71
C VAL A 75 17.81 -9.89 4.89
N LEU A 76 18.12 -10.78 5.81
CA LEU A 76 17.50 -10.82 7.14
C LEU A 76 18.31 -9.89 8.04
N LEU A 77 17.76 -8.71 8.34
CA LEU A 77 18.42 -7.68 9.14
C LEU A 77 18.27 -7.89 10.64
N LYS A 78 17.14 -8.46 11.07
CA LYS A 78 16.78 -8.63 12.47
C LYS A 78 16.07 -9.96 12.68
N GLY A 79 16.28 -10.58 13.85
CA GLY A 79 15.57 -11.74 14.36
C GLY A 79 15.98 -13.06 13.72
N SER A 80 15.10 -14.04 13.85
CA SER A 80 15.32 -15.40 13.33
C SER A 80 14.02 -15.97 12.76
N ILE A 81 14.16 -16.80 11.72
CA ILE A 81 13.06 -17.40 10.99
C ILE A 81 13.42 -18.82 10.53
N CYS A 82 12.49 -19.74 10.66
CA CYS A 82 12.59 -21.04 10.02
C CYS A 82 11.95 -20.96 8.62
N VAL A 83 12.68 -21.33 7.57
CA VAL A 83 12.20 -21.29 6.18
C VAL A 83 12.41 -22.63 5.51
N VAL A 84 11.67 -22.89 4.44
CA VAL A 84 11.92 -24.04 3.55
C VAL A 84 12.80 -23.56 2.40
N ASP A 85 13.96 -24.22 2.23
CA ASP A 85 14.88 -23.94 1.13
C ASP A 85 14.41 -24.49 -0.22
N GLY A 86 15.24 -24.30 -1.26
CA GLY A 86 14.95 -24.76 -2.61
C GLY A 86 14.85 -26.27 -2.79
N ASP A 87 15.45 -27.03 -1.87
CA ASP A 87 15.46 -28.50 -1.84
C ASP A 87 14.35 -29.08 -0.95
N GLY A 88 13.49 -28.22 -0.40
CA GLY A 88 12.38 -28.62 0.48
C GLY A 88 12.82 -28.89 1.92
N GLN A 89 14.05 -28.51 2.32
CA GLN A 89 14.54 -28.69 3.68
C GLN A 89 14.24 -27.48 4.54
N MET A 90 13.94 -27.73 5.81
CA MET A 90 13.72 -26.68 6.79
C MET A 90 15.05 -26.22 7.38
N ILE A 91 15.36 -24.95 7.19
CA ILE A 91 16.55 -24.32 7.74
C ILE A 91 16.17 -23.14 8.63
N THR A 92 16.95 -22.87 9.65
CA THR A 92 16.81 -21.68 10.49
C THR A 92 17.85 -20.64 10.08
N LEU A 93 17.35 -19.47 9.70
CA LEU A 93 18.16 -18.29 9.42
C LEU A 93 18.16 -17.38 10.64
N VAL A 94 19.33 -16.86 11.00
CA VAL A 94 19.53 -15.93 12.11
C VAL A 94 20.20 -14.66 11.57
N ALA A 95 19.67 -13.51 11.92
CA ALA A 95 20.20 -12.22 11.49
C ALA A 95 21.58 -11.91 12.14
N PRO A 96 22.48 -11.17 11.43
CA PRO A 96 22.33 -10.75 10.05
C PRO A 96 22.64 -11.89 9.08
N HIS A 97 21.81 -12.09 8.06
CA HIS A 97 22.01 -13.12 7.06
C HIS A 97 21.66 -12.61 5.67
N MET A 98 22.51 -12.88 4.69
CA MET A 98 22.37 -12.41 3.32
C MET A 98 22.57 -13.55 2.35
N PHE A 99 21.70 -13.66 1.34
CA PHE A 99 21.80 -14.67 0.31
C PHE A 99 21.05 -14.29 -0.95
N VAL A 100 21.45 -14.85 -2.09
CA VAL A 100 20.73 -14.75 -3.35
C VAL A 100 19.71 -15.88 -3.42
N ALA A 101 18.47 -15.54 -3.72
CA ALA A 101 17.39 -16.49 -3.94
C ALA A 101 16.93 -16.51 -5.40
N LYS A 102 16.66 -17.71 -5.91
CA LYS A 102 16.00 -17.91 -7.21
C LYS A 102 14.54 -17.46 -7.15
N ALA A 103 13.92 -17.34 -8.33
CA ALA A 103 12.48 -17.16 -8.45
C ALA A 103 11.70 -18.23 -7.67
N GLY A 104 10.50 -17.87 -7.21
CA GLY A 104 9.60 -18.74 -6.45
C GLY A 104 9.11 -18.13 -5.14
N SER A 105 8.17 -18.82 -4.48
CA SER A 105 7.64 -18.44 -3.19
C SER A 105 8.30 -19.20 -2.05
N LYS A 106 8.38 -18.57 -0.87
CA LYS A 106 8.91 -19.19 0.34
C LYS A 106 7.80 -19.33 1.38
N VAL A 107 7.93 -20.34 2.21
CA VAL A 107 7.12 -20.50 3.42
C VAL A 107 8.07 -20.40 4.61
N GLY A 108 7.68 -19.65 5.63
CA GLY A 108 8.49 -19.46 6.81
C GLY A 108 7.66 -19.26 8.07
N TYR A 109 8.31 -19.45 9.21
CA TYR A 109 7.76 -19.22 10.54
C TYR A 109 8.76 -18.40 11.36
N THR A 110 8.31 -17.23 11.83
CA THR A 110 9.16 -16.32 12.59
C THR A 110 9.36 -16.81 14.02
N LEU A 111 10.61 -16.97 14.42
CA LEU A 111 11.00 -17.36 15.78
C LEU A 111 11.15 -16.13 16.69
N GLU A 112 11.38 -14.98 16.10
CA GLU A 112 11.48 -13.66 16.71
C GLU A 112 10.83 -12.63 15.79
N ASP A 113 10.66 -11.36 16.23
CA ASP A 113 10.30 -10.27 15.33
C ASP A 113 11.40 -10.10 14.29
N ILE A 114 11.03 -10.12 13.01
CA ILE A 114 12.01 -10.04 11.92
C ILE A 114 11.87 -8.76 11.10
N VAL A 115 13.01 -8.35 10.52
CA VAL A 115 13.08 -7.39 9.43
C VAL A 115 13.76 -8.07 8.25
N TRP A 116 13.01 -8.21 7.15
CA TRP A 116 13.44 -8.89 5.93
C TRP A 116 13.43 -7.95 4.75
N GLN A 117 14.50 -7.93 3.96
CA GLN A 117 14.61 -7.13 2.75
C GLN A 117 14.75 -8.01 1.51
N ASN A 118 14.01 -7.67 0.46
CA ASN A 118 14.21 -8.12 -0.91
C ASN A 118 14.79 -6.97 -1.72
N ILE A 119 15.92 -7.17 -2.38
CA ILE A 119 16.66 -6.11 -3.07
C ILE A 119 16.71 -6.41 -4.58
N TYR A 120 16.32 -5.43 -5.38
CA TYR A 120 16.28 -5.49 -6.84
C TYR A 120 17.01 -4.29 -7.44
N VAL A 121 17.68 -4.51 -8.58
CA VAL A 121 18.28 -3.43 -9.37
C VAL A 121 17.21 -2.83 -10.28
N THR A 122 16.89 -1.55 -10.09
CA THR A 122 15.95 -0.81 -10.92
C THR A 122 16.08 0.68 -10.65
N SER A 123 15.83 1.50 -11.66
CA SER A 123 15.68 2.95 -11.54
C SER A 123 14.22 3.39 -11.36
N SER A 124 13.26 2.47 -11.46
CA SER A 124 11.85 2.78 -11.26
C SER A 124 11.56 3.01 -9.78
N THR A 125 10.76 4.01 -9.49
CA THR A 125 10.16 4.28 -8.17
C THR A 125 8.64 4.10 -8.17
N ASP A 126 8.11 3.49 -9.23
CA ASP A 126 6.69 3.16 -9.37
C ASP A 126 6.41 1.84 -8.66
N VAL A 127 5.85 1.94 -7.43
CA VAL A 127 5.55 0.77 -6.58
C VAL A 127 4.58 -0.19 -7.28
N GLU A 128 3.55 0.31 -7.95
CA GLU A 128 2.55 -0.54 -8.62
C GLU A 128 3.20 -1.34 -9.76
N TYR A 129 3.98 -0.68 -10.59
CA TYR A 129 4.74 -1.34 -11.65
C TYR A 129 5.68 -2.41 -11.08
N LEU A 130 6.44 -2.08 -10.04
CA LEU A 130 7.39 -3.00 -9.41
C LEU A 130 6.70 -4.19 -8.74
N GLU A 131 5.65 -3.95 -7.95
CA GLU A 131 4.87 -5.02 -7.32
C GLU A 131 4.26 -5.96 -8.38
N SER A 132 3.79 -5.43 -9.51
CA SER A 132 3.21 -6.25 -10.59
C SER A 132 4.23 -7.00 -11.45
N THR A 133 5.46 -6.50 -11.56
CA THR A 133 6.50 -7.07 -12.43
C THR A 133 7.49 -7.97 -11.67
N LEU A 134 7.65 -7.78 -10.39
CA LEU A 134 8.59 -8.54 -9.56
C LEU A 134 7.91 -9.65 -8.75
N PHE A 135 6.59 -9.54 -8.50
CA PHE A 135 5.86 -10.46 -7.67
C PHE A 135 4.56 -10.94 -8.32
N LYS A 136 4.17 -12.15 -7.96
CA LYS A 136 2.86 -12.70 -8.29
C LYS A 136 2.18 -13.14 -7.00
N ALA A 137 1.04 -12.54 -6.69
CA ALA A 137 0.20 -13.01 -5.60
C ALA A 137 -0.56 -14.27 -6.02
N PRO A 138 -0.78 -15.24 -5.11
CA PRO A 138 -1.67 -16.37 -5.36
C PRO A 138 -3.08 -15.88 -5.75
N ASP A 139 -3.72 -16.56 -6.71
CA ASP A 139 -5.04 -16.13 -7.22
C ASP A 139 -6.11 -16.13 -6.12
N VAL A 140 -6.08 -17.09 -5.19
CA VAL A 140 -6.98 -17.13 -4.02
C VAL A 140 -6.88 -15.89 -3.15
N PHE A 141 -5.70 -15.28 -3.08
CA PHE A 141 -5.49 -14.06 -2.32
C PHE A 141 -6.07 -12.85 -3.04
N LYS A 142 -5.95 -12.79 -4.37
CA LYS A 142 -6.58 -11.73 -5.19
C LYS A 142 -8.10 -11.77 -5.08
N GLU A 143 -8.70 -12.96 -5.21
CA GLU A 143 -10.14 -13.17 -5.05
C GLU A 143 -10.63 -12.72 -3.67
N HIS A 144 -9.88 -13.05 -2.61
CA HIS A 144 -10.19 -12.61 -1.25
C HIS A 144 -10.12 -11.08 -1.10
N GLN A 145 -9.09 -10.45 -1.66
CA GLN A 145 -8.96 -8.99 -1.65
C GLN A 145 -10.09 -8.30 -2.43
N GLU A 146 -10.48 -8.83 -3.59
CA GLU A 146 -11.60 -8.31 -4.38
C GLU A 146 -12.93 -8.39 -3.61
N GLN A 147 -13.19 -9.51 -2.94
CA GLN A 147 -14.39 -9.67 -2.09
C GLN A 147 -14.41 -8.66 -0.94
N LYS A 148 -13.27 -8.46 -0.27
CA LYS A 148 -13.15 -7.45 0.79
C LYS A 148 -13.34 -6.03 0.26
N LEU A 149 -12.81 -5.72 -0.91
CA LEU A 149 -12.99 -4.44 -1.56
C LEU A 149 -14.48 -4.20 -1.85
N LEU A 150 -15.17 -5.16 -2.46
CA LEU A 150 -16.60 -5.08 -2.74
C LEU A 150 -17.43 -4.85 -1.47
N ALA A 151 -17.07 -5.52 -0.37
CA ALA A 151 -17.74 -5.34 0.92
C ALA A 151 -17.56 -3.93 1.52
N LYS A 152 -16.53 -3.19 1.13
CA LYS A 152 -16.28 -1.81 1.56
C LYS A 152 -17.09 -0.77 0.76
N TYR A 153 -17.54 -1.08 -0.45
CA TYR A 153 -18.27 -0.13 -1.32
C TYR A 153 -19.46 0.59 -0.65
N PRO A 154 -20.34 -0.08 0.10
CA PRO A 154 -21.46 0.60 0.75
C PRO A 154 -21.02 1.66 1.77
N LYS A 155 -19.89 1.44 2.45
CA LYS A 155 -19.36 2.36 3.46
C LYS A 155 -18.83 3.66 2.85
N HIS A 156 -18.47 3.64 1.56
CA HIS A 156 -17.92 4.80 0.85
C HIS A 156 -18.92 5.48 -0.08
N GLU A 157 -20.19 5.08 -0.06
CA GLU A 157 -21.23 5.78 -0.83
C GLU A 157 -21.43 7.22 -0.34
N GLU A 158 -21.25 7.46 0.94
CA GLU A 158 -21.33 8.81 1.53
C GLU A 158 -20.19 9.72 1.03
N ASP A 159 -18.98 9.21 0.87
CA ASP A 159 -17.86 9.97 0.30
C ASP A 159 -18.14 10.39 -1.14
N ARG A 160 -18.79 9.53 -1.92
CA ARG A 160 -19.22 9.88 -3.29
C ARG A 160 -20.27 10.96 -3.32
N LYS A 161 -21.24 10.90 -2.40
CA LYS A 161 -22.28 11.94 -2.28
C LYS A 161 -21.68 13.28 -1.87
N ASP A 162 -20.77 13.26 -0.90
CA ASP A 162 -20.07 14.46 -0.46
C ASP A 162 -19.15 15.04 -1.54
N PHE A 163 -18.51 14.18 -2.34
CA PHE A 163 -17.73 14.62 -3.49
C PHE A 163 -18.59 15.40 -4.52
N LEU A 164 -19.79 14.91 -4.83
CA LEU A 164 -20.70 15.61 -5.74
C LEU A 164 -21.17 16.95 -5.15
N LEU A 165 -21.45 16.99 -3.85
CA LEU A 165 -21.80 18.23 -3.15
C LEU A 165 -20.65 19.23 -3.19
N MET A 166 -19.42 18.78 -2.96
CA MET A 166 -18.22 19.62 -3.03
C MET A 166 -18.01 20.21 -4.44
N LEU A 167 -18.30 19.43 -5.50
CA LEU A 167 -18.25 19.95 -6.88
C LEU A 167 -19.26 21.08 -7.07
N GLU A 168 -20.51 20.90 -6.61
CA GLU A 168 -21.55 21.92 -6.68
C GLU A 168 -21.14 23.21 -5.93
N GLU A 169 -20.65 23.06 -4.68
CA GLU A 169 -20.17 24.17 -3.85
C GLU A 169 -19.01 24.93 -4.49
N SER A 170 -18.10 24.23 -5.16
CA SER A 170 -16.87 24.80 -5.74
C SER A 170 -17.06 25.34 -7.16
N GLY A 171 -18.19 25.04 -7.81
CA GLY A 171 -18.47 25.38 -9.20
C GLY A 171 -17.68 24.53 -10.21
N TRP A 172 -17.12 23.39 -9.77
CA TRP A 172 -16.51 22.40 -10.65
C TRP A 172 -17.56 21.40 -11.13
N THR A 173 -17.34 20.81 -12.29
CA THR A 173 -18.18 19.75 -12.85
C THR A 173 -17.42 18.41 -12.87
N LEU A 174 -18.15 17.31 -13.03
CA LEU A 174 -17.51 15.99 -13.25
C LEU A 174 -16.61 16.00 -14.50
N GLU A 175 -17.02 16.72 -15.54
CA GLU A 175 -16.23 16.85 -16.78
C GLU A 175 -14.91 17.59 -16.54
N ASP A 176 -14.91 18.68 -15.74
CA ASP A 176 -13.67 19.37 -15.33
C ASP A 176 -12.73 18.43 -14.60
N VAL A 177 -13.25 17.63 -13.65
CA VAL A 177 -12.44 16.66 -12.88
C VAL A 177 -11.91 15.57 -13.79
N GLU A 178 -12.72 15.06 -14.71
CA GLU A 178 -12.32 14.02 -15.63
C GLU A 178 -11.21 14.50 -16.57
N LEU A 179 -11.31 15.72 -17.08
CA LEU A 179 -10.27 16.37 -17.87
C LEU A 179 -8.94 16.46 -17.11
N VAL A 180 -8.97 16.98 -15.89
CA VAL A 180 -7.77 17.12 -15.05
C VAL A 180 -7.20 15.74 -14.67
N SER A 181 -8.05 14.76 -14.41
CA SER A 181 -7.62 13.41 -14.03
C SER A 181 -7.01 12.64 -15.19
N LYS A 182 -7.43 12.90 -16.42
CA LYS A 182 -6.87 12.27 -17.63
C LYS A 182 -5.57 12.92 -18.10
N ASP A 183 -5.35 14.19 -17.79
CA ASP A 183 -4.11 14.86 -18.11
C ASP A 183 -2.98 14.34 -17.21
N ARG A 184 -2.01 13.70 -17.81
CA ARG A 184 -0.80 13.14 -17.16
C ARG A 184 0.47 13.87 -17.55
N SER A 185 0.35 15.00 -18.27
CA SER A 185 1.51 15.77 -18.77
C SER A 185 2.38 16.34 -17.65
N ASP A 186 1.80 16.58 -16.46
CA ASP A 186 2.48 17.07 -15.26
C ASP A 186 2.73 15.96 -14.23
N CYS A 187 2.61 14.68 -14.59
CA CYS A 187 2.80 13.57 -13.65
C CYS A 187 4.24 13.05 -13.68
N ILE A 188 4.79 12.86 -12.50
CA ILE A 188 6.12 12.26 -12.26
C ILE A 188 5.98 11.10 -11.27
N PRO A 189 6.87 10.10 -11.32
CA PRO A 189 6.94 9.08 -10.28
C PRO A 189 7.33 9.69 -8.92
N PHE A 190 7.21 8.92 -7.84
CA PHE A 190 7.78 9.33 -6.57
C PHE A 190 9.30 9.54 -6.71
N PRO A 191 9.89 10.56 -6.06
CA PRO A 191 11.35 10.67 -5.97
C PRO A 191 11.94 9.47 -5.19
N GLU A 192 13.25 9.29 -5.29
CA GLU A 192 13.97 8.36 -4.41
C GLU A 192 13.66 8.70 -2.94
N GLY A 193 13.54 7.66 -2.12
CA GLY A 193 13.15 7.80 -0.71
C GLY A 193 12.54 6.53 -0.14
N SER A 194 11.81 6.68 0.97
CA SER A 194 11.15 5.58 1.66
C SER A 194 9.66 5.84 1.79
N TYR A 195 8.84 4.87 1.41
CA TYR A 195 7.39 5.01 1.38
C TYR A 195 6.71 3.79 2.02
N SER A 196 5.79 4.06 2.94
CA SER A 196 4.93 3.05 3.58
C SER A 196 3.53 3.06 2.96
N ILE A 197 3.46 3.14 1.64
CA ILE A 197 2.23 3.24 0.86
C ILE A 197 2.34 2.46 -0.44
N THR A 198 1.21 2.02 -0.96
CA THR A 198 1.08 1.40 -2.30
C THR A 198 -0.20 1.85 -2.98
N THR A 199 -0.31 1.56 -4.27
CA THR A 199 -1.50 1.84 -5.07
C THR A 199 -2.34 0.57 -5.21
N SER A 200 -3.66 0.68 -5.10
CA SER A 200 -4.60 -0.42 -5.33
C SER A 200 -5.94 0.11 -5.84
N ASN A 201 -6.84 -0.79 -6.24
CA ASN A 201 -8.23 -0.44 -6.54
C ASN A 201 -8.90 0.14 -5.29
N SER A 202 -9.63 1.23 -5.47
CA SER A 202 -10.32 1.94 -4.40
C SER A 202 -11.81 1.61 -4.37
N PRO A 203 -12.39 1.40 -3.17
CA PRO A 203 -13.83 1.32 -3.02
C PRO A 203 -14.53 2.69 -3.23
N ILE A 204 -13.79 3.80 -3.16
CA ILE A 204 -14.32 5.16 -3.38
C ILE A 204 -14.44 5.42 -4.89
N GLN A 205 -13.30 5.46 -5.59
CA GLN A 205 -13.25 5.69 -7.03
C GLN A 205 -11.94 5.22 -7.65
N GLY A 206 -12.00 4.38 -8.69
CA GLY A 206 -10.86 3.96 -9.49
C GLY A 206 -9.71 3.35 -8.68
N LYS A 207 -8.57 4.00 -8.66
CA LYS A 207 -7.42 3.65 -7.82
C LYS A 207 -7.28 4.60 -6.65
N GLY A 208 -6.68 4.11 -5.57
CA GLY A 208 -6.33 4.87 -4.38
C GLY A 208 -4.94 4.56 -3.87
N ILE A 209 -4.49 5.32 -2.90
CA ILE A 209 -3.25 5.09 -2.15
C ILE A 209 -3.61 4.45 -0.81
N PHE A 210 -2.94 3.36 -0.46
CA PHE A 210 -3.17 2.59 0.76
C PHE A 210 -1.91 2.54 1.61
N SER A 211 -2.08 2.56 2.93
CA SER A 211 -0.97 2.37 3.86
C SER A 211 -0.47 0.92 3.84
N THR A 212 0.84 0.75 3.89
CA THR A 212 1.52 -0.56 4.01
C THR A 212 2.22 -0.74 5.37
N ALA A 213 2.12 0.26 6.23
CA ALA A 213 2.58 0.24 7.62
C ALA A 213 1.68 1.15 8.46
N GLU A 214 1.73 1.02 9.78
CA GLU A 214 1.14 2.01 10.68
C GLU A 214 1.81 3.37 10.48
N ILE A 215 1.00 4.44 10.33
CA ILE A 215 1.48 5.80 10.13
C ILE A 215 0.95 6.66 11.26
N LYS A 216 1.84 7.28 12.02
CA LYS A 216 1.46 8.15 13.13
C LYS A 216 1.00 9.53 12.66
N GLN A 217 0.07 10.13 13.40
CA GLN A 217 -0.38 11.50 13.18
C GLN A 217 0.81 12.45 13.05
N GLY A 218 0.73 13.38 12.09
CA GLY A 218 1.78 14.37 11.80
C GLY A 218 2.90 13.86 10.90
N THR A 219 2.93 12.57 10.56
CA THR A 219 3.93 12.02 9.64
C THR A 219 3.74 12.57 8.23
N VAL A 220 4.81 13.06 7.62
CA VAL A 220 4.84 13.36 6.18
C VAL A 220 4.93 12.04 5.42
N ILE A 221 3.87 11.68 4.71
CA ILE A 221 3.72 10.38 4.05
C ILE A 221 4.40 10.35 2.69
N ALA A 222 4.11 11.35 1.86
CA ALA A 222 4.65 11.44 0.51
C ALA A 222 4.52 12.87 -0.04
N PRO A 223 5.37 13.27 -1.00
CA PRO A 223 5.12 14.46 -1.77
C PRO A 223 3.89 14.24 -2.68
N MET A 224 3.02 15.23 -2.77
CA MET A 224 1.88 15.28 -3.70
C MET A 224 2.22 16.06 -4.96
N ARG A 225 2.97 17.17 -4.81
CA ARG A 225 3.41 18.03 -5.91
C ARG A 225 4.80 18.56 -5.62
N LEU A 226 5.71 18.43 -6.57
CA LEU A 226 7.07 18.92 -6.50
C LEU A 226 7.37 19.79 -7.73
N LYS A 227 7.82 21.03 -7.53
CA LYS A 227 8.16 21.96 -8.62
C LYS A 227 7.05 22.08 -9.69
N GLY A 228 5.80 21.97 -9.27
CA GLY A 228 4.64 22.02 -10.17
C GLY A 228 4.17 20.66 -10.70
N TYR A 229 4.95 19.59 -10.59
CA TYR A 229 4.61 18.25 -11.09
C TYR A 229 3.91 17.42 -10.02
N ARG A 230 2.85 16.68 -10.40
CA ARG A 230 2.10 15.76 -9.53
C ARG A 230 2.81 14.41 -9.41
N THR A 231 2.92 13.89 -8.21
CA THR A 231 3.31 12.50 -7.92
C THR A 231 2.05 11.61 -7.81
N PRO A 232 2.17 10.28 -7.66
CA PRO A 232 1.02 9.42 -7.42
C PRO A 232 0.13 9.89 -6.25
N ALA A 233 0.69 10.39 -5.15
CA ALA A 233 -0.10 10.98 -4.06
C ALA A 233 -0.84 12.26 -4.46
N GLY A 234 -0.40 12.95 -5.50
CA GLY A 234 -1.06 14.15 -6.03
C GLY A 234 -2.20 13.89 -7.01
N TYR A 235 -2.39 12.65 -7.47
CA TYR A 235 -3.45 12.35 -8.43
C TYR A 235 -4.23 11.05 -8.17
N LEU A 236 -3.86 10.26 -7.16
CA LEU A 236 -4.55 9.01 -6.80
C LEU A 236 -5.21 9.04 -5.41
N VAL A 237 -4.89 10.03 -4.56
CA VAL A 237 -5.55 10.13 -3.26
C VAL A 237 -7.00 10.59 -3.45
N ASN A 238 -7.94 9.77 -3.00
CA ASN A 238 -9.37 10.00 -3.16
C ASN A 238 -9.94 10.98 -2.12
N HIS A 239 -11.15 11.49 -2.42
CA HIS A 239 -11.87 12.39 -1.53
C HIS A 239 -12.61 11.65 -0.41
N SER A 240 -12.56 12.20 0.79
CA SER A 240 -13.47 11.89 1.89
C SER A 240 -13.66 13.13 2.75
N LYS A 241 -14.89 13.37 3.24
CA LYS A 241 -15.16 14.43 4.23
C LYS A 241 -14.48 14.13 5.58
N ASP A 242 -14.34 12.83 5.92
CA ASP A 242 -13.68 12.35 7.13
C ASP A 242 -12.25 11.90 6.81
N ALA A 243 -11.53 12.74 6.06
CA ALA A 243 -10.20 12.46 5.56
C ALA A 243 -9.20 12.14 6.67
N ASN A 244 -8.40 11.07 6.47
CA ASN A 244 -7.33 10.69 7.39
C ASN A 244 -6.01 11.42 7.10
N CYS A 245 -5.95 12.20 6.02
CA CYS A 245 -4.79 13.01 5.66
C CYS A 245 -5.18 14.46 5.42
N ILE A 246 -4.18 15.34 5.45
CA ILE A 246 -4.23 16.74 5.03
C ILE A 246 -3.13 17.02 4.01
N ALA A 247 -3.36 18.00 3.14
CA ALA A 247 -2.33 18.54 2.26
C ALA A 247 -1.65 19.74 2.94
N ILE A 248 -0.32 19.75 2.96
CA ILE A 248 0.46 20.88 3.45
C ILE A 248 1.31 21.43 2.30
N LYS A 249 1.32 22.76 2.16
CA LYS A 249 2.10 23.46 1.14
C LYS A 249 3.25 24.22 1.81
N ASN A 250 4.47 24.02 1.32
CA ASN A 250 5.64 24.73 1.81
C ASN A 250 5.84 26.09 1.07
N GLU A 251 6.86 26.82 1.47
CA GLU A 251 7.22 28.13 0.88
C GLU A 251 7.61 28.03 -0.61
N LEU A 252 8.15 26.90 -1.04
CA LEU A 252 8.50 26.61 -2.44
C LEU A 252 7.27 26.20 -3.29
N LYS A 253 6.08 26.21 -2.70
CA LYS A 253 4.81 25.74 -3.29
C LYS A 253 4.75 24.24 -3.57
N ASP A 254 5.70 23.45 -3.05
CA ASP A 254 5.59 22.01 -3.03
C ASP A 254 4.51 21.59 -2.05
N MET A 255 3.81 20.48 -2.36
CA MET A 255 2.72 19.95 -1.53
C MET A 255 3.04 18.56 -1.03
N PHE A 256 2.68 18.31 0.21
CA PHE A 256 2.92 17.04 0.90
C PHE A 256 1.64 16.48 1.51
N LEU A 257 1.47 15.17 1.42
CA LEU A 257 0.45 14.42 2.13
C LEU A 257 0.93 14.14 3.55
N VAL A 258 0.13 14.53 4.54
CA VAL A 258 0.46 14.40 5.97
C VAL A 258 -0.68 13.70 6.69
N ALA A 259 -0.35 12.77 7.57
CA ALA A 259 -1.34 12.05 8.38
C ALA A 259 -2.04 13.02 9.35
N ASN A 260 -3.38 13.09 9.30
CA ASN A 260 -4.21 13.92 10.18
C ASN A 260 -4.57 13.21 11.51
N ARG A 261 -4.46 11.89 11.52
CA ARG A 261 -4.60 10.99 12.66
C ARG A 261 -3.68 9.79 12.50
N ASP A 262 -3.64 8.91 13.49
CA ASP A 262 -3.02 7.60 13.32
C ASP A 262 -3.77 6.81 12.24
N ILE A 263 -3.02 6.15 11.34
CA ILE A 263 -3.53 5.37 10.21
C ILE A 263 -3.07 3.92 10.38
N HIS A 264 -4.02 2.99 10.28
CA HIS A 264 -3.73 1.57 10.41
C HIS A 264 -2.97 1.03 9.19
N GLY A 265 -1.98 0.17 9.46
CA GLY A 265 -1.18 -0.51 8.45
C GLY A 265 -1.78 -1.84 7.99
N MET A 266 -0.95 -2.65 7.35
CA MET A 266 -1.32 -3.97 6.84
C MET A 266 -1.62 -4.96 7.95
N VAL A 267 -2.55 -5.87 7.66
CA VAL A 267 -2.85 -7.04 8.51
C VAL A 267 -2.90 -8.27 7.61
N GLY A 268 -1.99 -9.21 7.84
CA GLY A 268 -1.76 -10.33 6.92
C GLY A 268 -1.29 -9.81 5.56
N GLY A 269 -1.96 -10.21 4.50
CA GLY A 269 -1.71 -9.68 3.15
C GLY A 269 -2.62 -8.51 2.77
N ASP A 270 -3.58 -8.12 3.63
CA ASP A 270 -4.51 -7.04 3.34
C ASP A 270 -3.83 -5.69 3.55
N LEU A 271 -4.08 -4.76 2.62
CA LEU A 271 -3.63 -3.38 2.74
C LEU A 271 -4.29 -2.70 3.95
N GLY A 272 -3.58 -1.74 4.52
CA GLY A 272 -4.11 -0.88 5.56
C GLY A 272 -5.19 0.07 5.04
N GLU A 273 -5.35 1.20 5.70
CA GLU A 273 -6.37 2.19 5.33
C GLU A 273 -6.04 2.85 3.98
N GLU A 274 -7.08 3.16 3.22
CA GLU A 274 -6.96 4.09 2.09
C GLU A 274 -6.69 5.49 2.62
N LEU A 275 -5.71 6.17 2.03
CA LEU A 275 -5.39 7.56 2.34
C LEU A 275 -6.34 8.47 1.58
N THR A 276 -6.98 9.38 2.30
CA THR A 276 -8.00 10.28 1.74
C THR A 276 -7.73 11.73 2.14
N LEU A 277 -8.23 12.65 1.31
CA LEU A 277 -8.18 14.09 1.52
C LEU A 277 -9.57 14.71 1.42
N ASP A 278 -9.84 15.73 2.19
CA ASP A 278 -10.95 16.64 1.86
C ASP A 278 -10.48 17.58 0.73
N TYR A 279 -11.04 17.41 -0.46
CA TYR A 279 -10.68 18.22 -1.62
C TYR A 279 -11.00 19.69 -1.44
N ARG A 280 -11.96 20.07 -0.55
CA ARG A 280 -12.22 21.47 -0.19
C ARG A 280 -10.96 22.14 0.35
N GLN A 281 -10.23 21.44 1.23
CA GLN A 281 -8.94 21.93 1.76
C GLN A 281 -7.90 22.12 0.64
N VAL A 282 -7.77 21.14 -0.26
CA VAL A 282 -6.83 21.21 -1.38
C VAL A 282 -7.15 22.38 -2.31
N MET A 283 -8.43 22.60 -2.61
CA MET A 283 -8.88 23.72 -3.44
C MET A 283 -8.59 25.07 -2.79
N GLN A 284 -8.80 25.19 -1.49
CA GLN A 284 -8.51 26.41 -0.73
C GLN A 284 -7.02 26.74 -0.74
N ILE A 285 -6.14 25.77 -0.45
CA ILE A 285 -4.68 25.94 -0.45
C ILE A 285 -4.17 26.39 -1.82
N ASN A 286 -4.81 25.94 -2.91
CA ASN A 286 -4.38 26.24 -4.27
C ASN A 286 -5.14 27.42 -4.90
N ASN A 287 -6.10 28.03 -4.20
CA ASN A 287 -6.94 29.12 -4.70
C ASN A 287 -7.67 28.77 -6.02
N ILE A 288 -8.09 27.50 -6.18
CA ILE A 288 -8.77 27.00 -7.39
C ILE A 288 -10.29 26.86 -7.21
N TRP A 289 -10.84 27.40 -6.13
CA TRP A 289 -12.27 27.47 -5.91
C TRP A 289 -12.92 28.38 -6.96
N LYS A 290 -13.73 27.83 -7.84
CA LYS A 290 -14.49 28.62 -8.81
C LYS A 290 -15.64 29.30 -8.04
N ARG A 291 -15.60 30.61 -7.85
CA ARG A 291 -16.68 31.37 -7.19
C ARG A 291 -17.97 31.19 -8.00
N THR A 292 -18.97 30.56 -7.45
CA THR A 292 -20.32 30.54 -8.01
C THR A 292 -20.88 31.95 -8.06
N ALA A 293 -21.57 32.31 -9.12
CA ALA A 293 -22.16 33.64 -9.35
C ALA A 293 -23.08 34.13 -8.19
N ILE A 294 -23.50 33.24 -7.31
CA ILE A 294 -24.35 33.53 -6.14
C ILE A 294 -23.60 34.38 -5.08
N CYS A 295 -22.29 34.27 -4.96
CA CYS A 295 -21.50 35.11 -4.02
C CYS A 295 -21.23 36.51 -4.53
N GLN A 296 -21.46 36.82 -5.83
CA GLN A 296 -21.25 38.18 -6.38
C GLN A 296 -22.40 39.14 -6.11
N GLN A 297 -23.58 38.64 -5.78
CA GLN A 297 -24.76 39.52 -5.50
C GLN A 297 -24.82 40.08 -4.08
N GLN A 298 -23.98 39.56 -3.14
CA GLN A 298 -23.97 40.05 -1.75
C GLN A 298 -22.89 41.12 -1.49
N GLN A 299 -22.11 41.53 -2.48
CA GLN A 299 -21.08 42.56 -2.33
C GLN A 299 -21.32 43.84 -3.13
N GLN A 300 -22.52 44.08 -3.62
CA GLN A 300 -22.86 45.43 -4.11
C GLN A 300 -23.19 46.31 -2.89
N PRO A 301 -22.41 47.38 -2.62
CA PRO A 301 -22.82 48.37 -1.61
C PRO A 301 -24.13 49.01 -2.08
N GLN A 302 -25.12 48.99 -1.21
CA GLN A 302 -26.29 49.82 -1.41
C GLN A 302 -25.84 51.30 -1.40
N LEU A 303 -25.94 51.98 -2.55
CA LEU A 303 -25.81 53.42 -2.70
C LEU A 303 -27.09 54.08 -2.17
#